data_ebd99c3e8f5668be3c4b37f2b5b734b2
#
_entry.id   ebd99c3e8f5668be3c4b37f2b5b734b2
#
_cell.length_a   1.000
_cell.length_b   1.000
_cell.length_c   1.000
_cell.angle_alpha   90.00
_cell.angle_beta   90.00
_cell.angle_gamma   90.00
#
_symmetry.space_group_name_H-M   'P 1'
#
loop_
_entity.id
_entity.type
_entity.pdbx_description
1 polymer ?
#
loop_
_entity_poly.entity_id
_entity_poly.type
_entity_poly.pdbx_seq_one_letter_code
_entity_poly.pdbx_strand_id
1 'polypeptide(L)'
;LQGDWSSDVCSSDLIPAMRRVGMSRSFAGGVEACASTGGVLMPPVMGATAFVMAMFLEVPYSAVAIAAIVPSVLYFLGLFIQIDAYAGRHDLKGLPRAELPSFRKTLKEGWYFIFVFALLVWMMIHMQREAVAPFYATALLLVINQILPYHRWGWKHVGKMLSSAGKLFAEFIAILTAIGMLVGALSMT
;
A
#
# COMPACT_ATOMS: atom_id res chain seq x y z
N LEU A 1 3.69 5.09 -21.77
CA LEU A 1 4.02 5.30 -20.36
C LEU A 1 4.25 3.94 -19.70
N GLN A 2 5.45 3.43 -19.82
CA GLN A 2 5.91 2.23 -19.13
C GLN A 2 6.39 2.67 -17.74
N GLY A 3 5.49 2.67 -16.76
CA GLY A 3 5.88 2.89 -15.37
C GLY A 3 6.64 1.68 -14.85
N ASP A 4 7.88 1.87 -14.43
CA ASP A 4 8.56 0.92 -13.56
C ASP A 4 7.73 0.83 -12.27
N TRP A 5 7.26 -0.38 -11.96
CA TRP A 5 6.49 -0.66 -10.74
C TRP A 5 7.44 -0.77 -9.53
N SER A 6 8.16 0.29 -9.28
CA SER A 6 8.95 0.49 -8.07
C SER A 6 8.23 1.49 -7.17
N SER A 7 8.60 1.57 -5.91
CA SER A 7 8.12 2.59 -4.96
C SER A 7 8.26 4.01 -5.50
N ASP A 8 9.07 4.19 -6.54
CA ASP A 8 9.26 5.45 -7.26
C ASP A 8 8.01 5.89 -8.05
N VAL A 9 7.09 4.97 -8.40
CA VAL A 9 5.89 5.32 -9.20
C VAL A 9 4.94 6.23 -8.42
N CYS A 10 4.70 5.97 -7.13
CA CYS A 10 3.85 6.85 -6.33
C CYS A 10 4.47 8.25 -6.17
N SER A 11 5.74 8.33 -5.83
CA SER A 11 6.42 9.61 -5.66
C SER A 11 6.65 10.34 -6.98
N SER A 12 6.88 9.63 -8.09
CA SER A 12 7.11 10.23 -9.40
C SER A 12 5.86 10.85 -10.01
N ASP A 13 4.67 10.32 -9.72
CA ASP A 13 3.42 10.77 -10.35
C ASP A 13 2.59 11.67 -9.43
N LEU A 14 2.52 11.38 -8.13
CA LEU A 14 1.71 12.14 -7.18
C LEU A 14 2.32 13.49 -6.81
N ILE A 15 3.63 13.55 -6.56
CA ILE A 15 4.31 14.83 -6.23
C ILE A 15 4.18 15.83 -7.39
N PRO A 16 4.43 15.48 -8.66
CA PRO A 16 4.18 16.39 -9.78
C PRO A 16 2.72 16.83 -9.89
N ALA A 17 1.76 15.92 -9.65
CA ALA A 17 0.34 16.26 -9.67
C ALA A 17 -0.04 17.26 -8.57
N MET A 18 0.41 17.04 -7.34
CA MET A 18 0.22 17.98 -6.22
C MET A 18 0.86 19.35 -6.49
N ARG A 19 2.01 19.37 -7.16
CA ARG A 19 2.68 20.63 -7.54
C ARG A 19 1.93 21.40 -8.64
N ARG A 20 1.30 20.72 -9.58
CA ARG A 20 0.45 21.36 -10.61
C ARG A 20 -0.74 22.09 -9.99
N VAL A 21 -1.26 21.57 -8.89
CA VAL A 21 -2.34 22.22 -8.11
C VAL A 21 -1.84 23.42 -7.31
N GLY A 22 -0.52 23.62 -7.18
CA GLY A 22 0.09 24.75 -6.48
C GLY A 22 0.67 24.42 -5.10
N MET A 23 0.74 23.14 -4.71
CA MET A 23 1.40 22.75 -3.46
C MET A 23 2.92 22.98 -3.50
N SER A 24 3.51 23.41 -2.40
CA SER A 24 4.96 23.54 -2.26
C SER A 24 5.65 22.17 -2.31
N ARG A 25 6.90 22.12 -2.77
CA ARG A 25 7.66 20.86 -2.90
C ARG A 25 7.81 20.12 -1.57
N SER A 26 8.10 20.85 -0.51
CA SER A 26 8.28 20.29 0.83
C SER A 26 6.98 19.75 1.40
N PHE A 27 5.86 20.45 1.20
CA PHE A 27 4.56 19.99 1.67
C PHE A 27 4.08 18.76 0.88
N ALA A 28 4.21 18.76 -0.45
CA ALA A 28 3.86 17.60 -1.28
C ALA A 28 4.69 16.35 -0.91
N GLY A 29 5.99 16.51 -0.68
CA GLY A 29 6.84 15.42 -0.20
C GLY A 29 6.47 14.94 1.20
N GLY A 30 6.10 15.85 2.11
CA GLY A 30 5.61 15.50 3.44
C GLY A 30 4.29 14.72 3.40
N VAL A 31 3.33 15.14 2.58
CA VAL A 31 2.05 14.45 2.38
C VAL A 31 2.29 13.03 1.84
N GLU A 32 3.16 12.88 0.85
CA GLU A 32 3.51 11.58 0.27
C GLU A 32 4.14 10.65 1.30
N ALA A 33 5.12 11.15 2.07
CA ALA A 33 5.77 10.39 3.12
C ALA A 33 4.77 9.96 4.22
N CYS A 34 3.89 10.85 4.64
CA CYS A 34 2.85 10.53 5.63
C CYS A 34 1.83 9.52 5.07
N ALA A 35 1.38 9.70 3.83
CA ALA A 35 0.43 8.79 3.20
C ALA A 35 1.01 7.37 3.04
N SER A 36 2.26 7.26 2.61
CA SER A 36 2.99 5.99 2.49
C SER A 36 3.16 5.30 3.85
N THR A 37 3.55 6.06 4.89
CA THR A 37 3.66 5.54 6.25
C THR A 37 2.29 5.09 6.79
N GLY A 38 1.23 5.85 6.53
CA GLY A 38 -0.13 5.50 6.91
C GLY A 38 -0.63 4.22 6.26
N GLY A 39 -0.20 3.93 5.03
CA GLY A 39 -0.54 2.70 4.32
C GLY A 39 -0.08 1.42 5.05
N VAL A 40 1.02 1.50 5.80
CA VAL A 40 1.53 0.39 6.63
C VAL A 40 0.66 0.14 7.87
N LEU A 41 -0.12 1.13 8.30
CA LEU A 41 -1.03 1.02 9.44
C LEU A 41 -2.44 0.55 9.04
N MET A 42 -2.81 0.70 7.77
CA MET A 42 -4.18 0.47 7.30
C MET A 42 -4.48 -1.02 7.10
N PRO A 43 -5.46 -1.60 7.84
CA PRO A 43 -5.91 -2.95 7.56
C PRO A 43 -6.57 -3.04 6.16
N PRO A 44 -6.57 -4.19 5.51
CA PRO A 44 -6.07 -5.50 5.94
C PRO A 44 -4.59 -5.75 5.67
N VAL A 45 -3.93 -4.93 4.84
CA VAL A 45 -2.54 -5.10 4.43
C VAL A 45 -1.65 -4.20 5.27
N MET A 46 -1.38 -4.66 6.48
CA MET A 46 -0.50 -3.97 7.41
C MET A 46 0.97 -4.38 7.19
N GLY A 47 1.90 -3.60 7.73
CA GLY A 47 3.32 -3.95 7.69
C GLY A 47 3.67 -5.17 8.55
N ALA A 48 4.92 -5.63 8.43
CA ALA A 48 5.45 -6.79 9.15
C ALA A 48 5.33 -6.69 10.67
N THR A 49 5.36 -5.47 11.19
CA THR A 49 5.23 -5.19 12.63
C THR A 49 3.91 -5.70 13.21
N ALA A 50 2.83 -5.71 12.41
CA ALA A 50 1.54 -6.24 12.86
C ALA A 50 1.57 -7.76 13.07
N PHE A 51 2.30 -8.49 12.23
CA PHE A 51 2.51 -9.93 12.43
C PHE A 51 3.36 -10.21 13.65
N VAL A 52 4.42 -9.43 13.85
CA VAL A 52 5.27 -9.53 15.04
C VAL A 52 4.44 -9.24 16.30
N MET A 53 3.59 -8.22 16.27
CA MET A 53 2.69 -7.90 17.39
C MET A 53 1.71 -9.04 17.68
N ALA A 54 1.10 -9.63 16.65
CA ALA A 54 0.19 -10.77 16.80
C ALA A 54 0.89 -11.97 17.45
N MET A 55 2.14 -12.26 17.06
CA MET A 55 2.96 -13.32 17.66
C MET A 55 3.29 -13.06 19.13
N PHE A 56 3.71 -11.84 19.49
CA PHE A 56 4.04 -11.51 20.89
C PHE A 56 2.82 -11.51 21.81
N LEU A 57 1.66 -11.11 21.30
CA LEU A 57 0.41 -11.07 22.07
C LEU A 57 -0.34 -12.40 22.07
N GLU A 58 0.14 -13.39 21.32
CA GLU A 58 -0.53 -14.70 21.13
C GLU A 58 -1.99 -14.57 20.68
N VAL A 59 -2.28 -13.56 19.86
CA VAL A 59 -3.61 -13.32 19.29
C VAL A 59 -3.58 -13.50 17.77
N PRO A 60 -4.72 -13.85 17.15
CA PRO A 60 -4.79 -13.92 15.70
C PRO A 60 -4.58 -12.53 15.09
N TYR A 61 -3.93 -12.49 13.93
CA TYR A 61 -3.68 -11.25 13.18
C TYR A 61 -4.94 -10.42 12.94
N SER A 62 -6.08 -11.09 12.72
CA SER A 62 -7.38 -10.45 12.53
C SER A 62 -7.79 -9.58 13.72
N ALA A 63 -7.47 -9.97 14.95
CA ALA A 63 -7.74 -9.17 16.15
C ALA A 63 -6.90 -7.88 16.15
N VAL A 64 -5.61 -7.98 15.80
CA VAL A 64 -4.72 -6.82 15.66
C VAL A 64 -5.22 -5.90 14.55
N ALA A 65 -5.63 -6.47 13.41
CA ALA A 65 -6.16 -5.71 12.28
C ALA A 65 -7.43 -4.93 12.65
N ILE A 66 -8.37 -5.56 13.35
CA ILE A 66 -9.60 -4.88 13.82
C ILE A 66 -9.27 -3.76 14.78
N ALA A 67 -8.36 -3.98 15.73
CA ALA A 67 -7.94 -2.96 16.67
C ALA A 67 -7.25 -1.76 15.98
N ALA A 68 -6.54 -2.01 14.89
CA ALA A 68 -5.85 -0.99 14.13
C ALA A 68 -6.78 -0.12 13.25
N ILE A 69 -8.05 -0.49 13.04
CA ILE A 69 -8.99 0.30 12.21
C ILE A 69 -9.14 1.71 12.77
N VAL A 70 -9.39 1.84 14.07
CA VAL A 70 -9.65 3.14 14.69
C VAL A 70 -8.45 4.09 14.60
N PRO A 71 -7.24 3.70 15.02
CA PRO A 71 -6.05 4.57 14.87
C PRO A 71 -5.72 4.88 13.40
N SER A 72 -5.92 3.94 12.48
CA SER A 72 -5.69 4.17 11.05
C SER A 72 -6.66 5.21 10.47
N VAL A 73 -7.94 5.10 10.79
CA VAL A 73 -8.95 6.08 10.35
C VAL A 73 -8.65 7.46 10.92
N LEU A 74 -8.28 7.56 12.20
CA LEU A 74 -7.89 8.83 12.82
C LEU A 74 -6.64 9.43 12.17
N TYR A 75 -5.66 8.59 11.84
CA TYR A 75 -4.45 9.02 11.15
C TYR A 75 -4.77 9.65 9.79
N PHE A 76 -5.53 8.96 8.94
CA PHE A 76 -5.89 9.47 7.62
C PHE A 76 -6.85 10.66 7.70
N LEU A 77 -7.75 10.70 8.68
CA LEU A 77 -8.59 11.86 8.93
C LEU A 77 -7.76 13.09 9.28
N GLY A 78 -6.76 12.94 10.15
CA GLY A 78 -5.82 14.00 10.50
C GLY A 78 -5.03 14.50 9.29
N LEU A 79 -4.53 13.58 8.46
CA LEU A 79 -3.83 13.92 7.24
C LEU A 79 -4.74 14.66 6.24
N PHE A 80 -5.98 14.20 6.07
CA PHE A 80 -6.96 14.83 5.19
C PHE A 80 -7.28 16.26 5.64
N ILE A 81 -7.57 16.46 6.96
CA ILE A 81 -7.84 17.79 7.52
C ILE A 81 -6.63 18.72 7.31
N GLN A 82 -5.41 18.23 7.47
CA GLN A 82 -4.20 19.01 7.30
C GLN A 82 -4.01 19.44 5.84
N ILE A 83 -4.28 18.57 4.88
CA ILE A 83 -4.23 18.89 3.44
C ILE A 83 -5.31 19.91 3.08
N ASP A 84 -6.53 19.74 3.58
CA ASP A 84 -7.66 20.64 3.33
C ASP A 84 -7.39 22.04 3.91
N ALA A 85 -6.90 22.10 5.15
CA ALA A 85 -6.50 23.36 5.79
C ALA A 85 -5.36 24.06 5.05
N TYR A 86 -4.38 23.31 4.53
CA TYR A 86 -3.31 23.88 3.70
C TYR A 86 -3.86 24.43 2.37
N ALA A 87 -4.74 23.67 1.71
CA ALA A 87 -5.36 24.08 0.46
C ALA A 87 -6.20 25.37 0.65
N GLY A 88 -6.98 25.45 1.73
CA GLY A 88 -7.75 26.64 2.06
C GLY A 88 -6.89 27.88 2.37
N ARG A 89 -5.73 27.70 3.02
CA ARG A 89 -4.80 28.82 3.33
C ARG A 89 -4.09 29.39 2.10
N HIS A 90 -3.93 28.59 1.06
CA HIS A 90 -3.19 28.95 -0.15
C HIS A 90 -4.11 29.13 -1.36
N ASP A 91 -5.43 29.17 -1.16
CA ASP A 91 -6.45 29.27 -2.23
C ASP A 91 -6.21 28.28 -3.39
N LEU A 92 -5.78 27.07 -3.06
CA LEU A 92 -5.49 26.06 -4.05
C LEU A 92 -6.79 25.53 -4.67
N LYS A 93 -6.89 25.64 -5.97
CA LYS A 93 -8.03 25.10 -6.74
C LYS A 93 -7.66 23.70 -7.22
N GLY A 94 -8.55 22.74 -7.01
CA GLY A 94 -8.40 21.37 -7.54
C GLY A 94 -8.22 21.35 -9.06
N LEU A 95 -7.75 20.22 -9.59
CA LEU A 95 -7.61 20.00 -11.03
C LEU A 95 -8.97 20.18 -11.73
N PRO A 96 -8.99 20.81 -12.92
CA PRO A 96 -10.21 20.97 -13.71
C PRO A 96 -10.80 19.59 -14.03
N ARG A 97 -12.13 19.49 -13.99
CA ARG A 97 -12.85 18.22 -14.25
C ARG A 97 -12.52 17.58 -15.61
N ALA A 98 -12.07 18.36 -16.57
CA ALA A 98 -11.66 17.90 -17.90
C ALA A 98 -10.37 17.04 -17.87
N GLU A 99 -9.50 17.24 -16.87
CA GLU A 99 -8.25 16.49 -16.70
C GLU A 99 -8.43 15.24 -15.82
N LEU A 100 -9.60 15.08 -15.19
CA LEU A 100 -9.88 13.93 -14.34
C LEU A 100 -10.31 12.73 -15.19
N PRO A 101 -9.71 11.55 -14.98
CA PRO A 101 -10.15 10.34 -15.67
C PRO A 101 -11.60 10.01 -15.30
N SER A 102 -12.37 9.52 -16.26
CA SER A 102 -13.76 9.13 -16.04
C SER A 102 -13.84 7.99 -15.03
N PHE A 103 -14.57 8.19 -13.93
CA PHE A 103 -14.76 7.18 -12.87
C PHE A 103 -15.26 5.84 -13.42
N ARG A 104 -16.18 5.87 -14.40
CA ARG A 104 -16.70 4.65 -15.04
C ARG A 104 -15.63 3.88 -15.80
N LYS A 105 -14.71 4.59 -16.46
CA LYS A 105 -13.62 3.97 -17.21
C LYS A 105 -12.62 3.32 -16.24
N THR A 106 -12.22 4.04 -15.22
CA THR A 106 -11.30 3.54 -14.19
C THR A 106 -11.88 2.33 -13.45
N LEU A 107 -13.17 2.37 -13.10
CA LEU A 107 -13.84 1.25 -12.45
C LEU A 107 -13.95 0.02 -13.38
N LYS A 108 -14.21 0.23 -14.67
CA LYS A 108 -14.29 -0.86 -15.66
C LYS A 108 -12.93 -1.50 -15.93
N GLU A 109 -11.86 -0.73 -15.88
CA GLU A 109 -10.49 -1.22 -16.07
C GLU A 109 -9.93 -1.88 -14.80
N GLY A 110 -10.41 -1.48 -13.60
CA GLY A 110 -9.89 -1.92 -12.30
C GLY A 110 -10.81 -2.81 -11.46
N TRP A 111 -11.98 -3.25 -11.98
CA TRP A 111 -12.96 -4.01 -11.18
C TRP A 111 -12.40 -5.31 -10.58
N TYR A 112 -11.47 -5.95 -11.27
CA TYR A 112 -10.85 -7.20 -10.81
C TYR A 112 -9.96 -7.00 -9.58
N PHE A 113 -9.36 -5.82 -9.39
CA PHE A 113 -8.61 -5.49 -8.18
C PHE A 113 -9.52 -5.48 -6.95
N ILE A 114 -10.75 -4.95 -7.09
CA ILE A 114 -11.73 -4.94 -5.99
C ILE A 114 -12.09 -6.38 -5.61
N PHE A 115 -12.28 -7.24 -6.61
CA PHE A 115 -12.59 -8.66 -6.37
C PHE A 115 -11.44 -9.39 -5.65
N VAL A 116 -10.20 -9.19 -6.10
CA VAL A 116 -9.02 -9.80 -5.46
C VAL A 116 -8.83 -9.28 -4.04
N PHE A 117 -9.04 -7.97 -3.82
CA PHE A 117 -8.97 -7.37 -2.49
C PHE A 117 -10.05 -7.93 -1.56
N ALA A 118 -11.28 -8.05 -2.04
CA ALA A 118 -12.38 -8.65 -1.29
C ALA A 118 -12.09 -10.13 -0.94
N LEU A 119 -11.52 -10.88 -1.86
CA LEU A 119 -11.09 -12.26 -1.62
C LEU A 119 -10.02 -12.34 -0.54
N LEU A 120 -9.03 -11.44 -0.59
CA LEU A 120 -7.96 -11.38 0.41
C LEU A 120 -8.54 -11.11 1.81
N VAL A 121 -9.40 -10.11 1.93
CA VAL A 121 -10.08 -9.79 3.20
C VAL A 121 -10.91 -10.96 3.71
N TRP A 122 -11.67 -11.61 2.81
CA TRP A 122 -12.49 -12.76 3.15
C TRP A 122 -11.65 -13.95 3.64
N MET A 123 -10.53 -14.24 2.98
CA MET A 123 -9.61 -15.30 3.41
C MET A 123 -8.98 -14.99 4.77
N MET A 124 -8.60 -13.74 5.03
CA MET A 124 -8.03 -13.34 6.32
C MET A 124 -9.02 -13.50 7.46
N ILE A 125 -10.28 -13.11 7.26
CA ILE A 125 -11.30 -13.13 8.33
C ILE A 125 -11.82 -14.54 8.58
N HIS A 126 -12.14 -15.31 7.52
CA HIS A 126 -12.81 -16.61 7.66
C HIS A 126 -11.87 -17.80 7.78
N MET A 127 -10.75 -17.79 7.08
CA MET A 127 -9.84 -18.93 7.08
C MET A 127 -8.74 -18.86 8.11
N GLN A 128 -8.53 -17.68 8.73
CA GLN A 128 -7.43 -17.43 9.68
C GLN A 128 -6.06 -17.91 9.16
N ARG A 129 -5.87 -17.89 7.83
CA ARG A 129 -4.63 -18.27 7.16
C ARG A 129 -3.94 -17.05 6.58
N GLU A 130 -3.64 -16.12 7.46
CA GLU A 130 -3.05 -14.82 7.11
C GLU A 130 -1.74 -14.95 6.33
N ALA A 131 -0.93 -15.96 6.70
CA ALA A 131 0.36 -16.21 6.03
C ALA A 131 0.22 -16.67 4.57
N VAL A 132 -0.90 -17.31 4.20
CA VAL A 132 -1.09 -17.93 2.88
C VAL A 132 -1.99 -17.08 1.98
N ALA A 133 -2.87 -16.26 2.56
CA ALA A 133 -3.81 -15.41 1.83
C ALA A 133 -3.15 -14.52 0.75
N PRO A 134 -2.00 -13.84 1.01
CA PRO A 134 -1.33 -13.02 0.00
C PRO A 134 -0.84 -13.84 -1.21
N PHE A 135 -0.41 -15.09 -1.00
CA PHE A 135 0.05 -15.95 -2.09
C PHE A 135 -1.10 -16.34 -3.02
N TYR A 136 -2.27 -16.68 -2.46
CA TYR A 136 -3.46 -16.96 -3.28
C TYR A 136 -3.96 -15.73 -4.02
N ALA A 137 -3.98 -14.57 -3.36
CA ALA A 137 -4.35 -13.29 -3.98
C ALA A 137 -3.40 -12.93 -5.13
N THR A 138 -2.09 -13.10 -4.93
CA THR A 138 -1.08 -12.86 -5.96
C THR A 138 -1.20 -13.85 -7.12
N ALA A 139 -1.37 -15.14 -6.83
CA ALA A 139 -1.56 -16.16 -7.86
C ALA A 139 -2.82 -15.88 -8.69
N LEU A 140 -3.92 -15.49 -8.04
CA LEU A 140 -5.16 -15.12 -8.71
C LEU A 140 -4.97 -13.88 -9.60
N LEU A 141 -4.27 -12.85 -9.12
CA LEU A 141 -3.94 -11.67 -9.91
C LEU A 141 -3.12 -12.02 -11.14
N LEU A 142 -2.11 -12.90 -11.00
CA LEU A 142 -1.28 -13.34 -12.13
C LEU A 142 -2.13 -14.09 -13.17
N VAL A 143 -3.03 -14.96 -12.73
CA VAL A 143 -3.93 -15.71 -13.62
C VAL A 143 -4.89 -14.75 -14.34
N ILE A 144 -5.53 -13.83 -13.62
CA ILE A 144 -6.44 -12.84 -14.20
C ILE A 144 -5.70 -11.97 -15.22
N ASN A 145 -4.49 -11.51 -14.87
CA ASN A 145 -3.66 -10.68 -15.74
C ASN A 145 -3.26 -11.42 -17.04
N GLN A 146 -3.07 -12.74 -16.98
CA GLN A 146 -2.75 -13.55 -18.16
C GLN A 146 -3.97 -13.81 -19.05
N ILE A 147 -5.16 -13.88 -18.47
CA ILE A 147 -6.43 -14.10 -19.18
C ILE A 147 -6.89 -12.80 -19.87
N LEU A 148 -6.69 -11.63 -19.24
CA LEU A 148 -7.09 -10.36 -19.84
C LEU A 148 -6.10 -9.96 -20.96
N PRO A 149 -6.58 -9.74 -22.19
CA PRO A 149 -5.72 -9.46 -23.36
C PRO A 149 -4.99 -8.10 -23.26
N TYR A 150 -5.41 -7.24 -22.36
CA TYR A 150 -4.88 -5.88 -22.21
C TYR A 150 -3.50 -5.79 -21.56
N HIS A 151 -3.05 -6.82 -20.78
CA HIS A 151 -1.83 -6.79 -19.99
C HIS A 151 -1.06 -8.13 -20.01
N ARG A 152 -0.96 -8.77 -21.18
CA ARG A 152 -0.20 -10.03 -21.28
C ARG A 152 1.27 -9.81 -20.96
N TRP A 153 1.72 -10.44 -19.91
CA TRP A 153 3.10 -10.41 -19.48
C TRP A 153 3.98 -11.32 -20.34
N GLY A 154 5.01 -10.75 -20.97
CA GLY A 154 6.07 -11.54 -21.62
C GLY A 154 7.10 -12.04 -20.59
N TRP A 155 7.89 -13.01 -20.95
CA TRP A 155 8.95 -13.60 -20.11
C TRP A 155 9.89 -12.57 -19.48
N LYS A 156 10.17 -11.44 -20.17
CA LYS A 156 10.99 -10.35 -19.64
C LYS A 156 10.32 -9.64 -18.43
N HIS A 157 9.00 -9.55 -18.39
CA HIS A 157 8.28 -8.95 -17.28
C HIS A 157 8.27 -9.86 -16.06
N VAL A 158 8.18 -11.18 -16.27
CA VAL A 158 8.28 -12.18 -15.18
C VAL A 158 9.67 -12.13 -14.55
N GLY A 159 10.75 -12.03 -15.34
CA GLY A 159 12.11 -11.87 -14.82
C GLY A 159 12.31 -10.59 -14.00
N LYS A 160 11.76 -9.45 -14.46
CA LYS A 160 11.77 -8.20 -13.70
C LYS A 160 10.99 -8.32 -12.39
N MET A 161 9.80 -8.92 -12.42
CA MET A 161 8.98 -9.15 -11.25
C MET A 161 9.73 -10.00 -10.21
N LEU A 162 10.36 -11.09 -10.64
CA LEU A 162 11.12 -11.97 -9.75
C LEU A 162 12.33 -11.25 -9.13
N SER A 163 13.03 -10.45 -9.93
CA SER A 163 14.15 -9.64 -9.44
C SER A 163 13.70 -8.58 -8.43
N SER A 164 12.57 -7.90 -8.69
CA SER A 164 12.00 -6.90 -7.77
C SER A 164 11.49 -7.56 -6.49
N ALA A 165 10.81 -8.70 -6.60
CA ALA A 165 10.39 -9.49 -5.43
C ALA A 165 11.59 -9.94 -4.58
N GLY A 166 12.69 -10.38 -5.23
CA GLY A 166 13.93 -10.75 -4.54
C GLY A 166 14.56 -9.59 -3.77
N LYS A 167 14.57 -8.38 -4.35
CA LYS A 167 15.07 -7.18 -3.67
C LYS A 167 14.22 -6.83 -2.44
N LEU A 168 12.91 -6.78 -2.60
CA LEU A 168 11.98 -6.52 -1.49
C LEU A 168 12.13 -7.55 -0.38
N PHE A 169 12.32 -8.83 -0.73
CA PHE A 169 12.53 -9.89 0.24
C PHE A 169 13.85 -9.72 0.99
N ALA A 170 14.93 -9.34 0.32
CA ALA A 170 16.23 -9.08 0.95
C ALA A 170 16.16 -7.88 1.91
N GLU A 171 15.51 -6.78 1.52
CA GLU A 171 15.28 -5.62 2.38
C GLU A 171 14.46 -6.01 3.62
N PHE A 172 13.43 -6.82 3.43
CA PHE A 172 12.56 -7.29 4.51
C PHE A 172 13.33 -8.14 5.53
N ILE A 173 14.18 -9.07 5.07
CA ILE A 173 15.04 -9.86 5.95
C ILE A 173 16.01 -8.96 6.73
N ALA A 174 16.60 -7.97 6.08
CA ALA A 174 17.51 -7.03 6.73
C ALA A 174 16.81 -6.24 7.85
N ILE A 175 15.61 -5.75 7.62
CA ILE A 175 14.80 -5.03 8.61
C ILE A 175 14.43 -5.95 9.79
N LEU A 176 13.93 -7.15 9.50
CA LEU A 176 13.57 -8.12 10.55
C LEU A 176 14.78 -8.52 11.40
N THR A 177 15.93 -8.70 10.78
CA THR A 177 17.18 -9.03 11.50
C THR A 177 17.58 -7.88 12.42
N ALA A 178 17.52 -6.64 11.93
CA ALA A 178 17.83 -5.46 12.75
C ALA A 178 16.87 -5.31 13.95
N ILE A 179 15.57 -5.49 13.72
CA ILE A 179 14.57 -5.47 14.80
C ILE A 179 14.81 -6.60 15.79
N GLY A 180 15.07 -7.82 15.30
CA GLY A 180 15.37 -8.97 16.15
C GLY A 180 16.60 -8.77 17.02
N MET A 181 17.66 -8.17 16.48
CA MET A 181 18.86 -7.81 17.26
C MET A 181 18.56 -6.76 18.33
N LEU A 182 17.78 -5.73 18.01
CA LEU A 182 17.38 -4.69 18.96
C LEU A 182 16.54 -5.27 20.11
N VAL A 183 15.52 -6.06 19.78
CA VAL A 183 14.64 -6.69 20.78
C VAL A 183 15.44 -7.68 21.62
N GLY A 184 16.32 -8.48 21.01
CA GLY A 184 17.19 -9.40 21.72
C GLY A 184 18.15 -8.71 22.68
N ALA A 185 18.76 -7.58 22.27
CA ALA A 185 19.62 -6.79 23.15
C ALA A 185 18.86 -6.19 24.33
N LEU A 186 17.63 -5.69 24.09
CA LEU A 186 16.78 -5.13 25.14
C LEU A 186 16.25 -6.20 26.13
N SER A 187 16.03 -7.43 25.66
CA SER A 187 15.55 -8.51 26.50
C SER A 187 16.62 -9.14 27.38
N MET A 188 17.90 -8.89 27.07
CA MET A 188 19.06 -9.38 27.86
C MET A 188 19.56 -8.37 28.89
N THR A 189 18.99 -7.15 28.89
CA THR A 189 19.37 -6.10 29.84
C THR A 189 18.33 -5.98 30.95
#